data_1dd388641aa06cfcfaacdb3deae5e5f0
#
_entry.id   1dd388641aa06cfcfaacdb3deae5e5f0
#
_cell.length_a   1.000
_cell.length_b   1.000
_cell.length_c   1.000
_cell.angle_alpha   90.00
_cell.angle_beta   90.00
_cell.angle_gamma   90.00
#
_symmetry.space_group_name_H-M   'P 1'
#
loop_
_entity.id
_entity.type
_entity.pdbx_description
1 polymer ?
#
loop_
_entity_poly.entity_id
_entity_poly.type
_entity_poly.pdbx_seq_one_letter_code
_entity_poly.pdbx_strand_id
1 'polypeptide(L)'
;MILENEKIKQALEYIKEEDPVTTQDTLNMCQIPAPSYKEEKKAEYIRKRFREIGLRDVRIDAVGNVLGIWPGTGEGPGVVLAAHTDTVFPEGTDLTIRKEGNRYYCPGINDDTHAVAEMIAVAKAMIHADLHTKGDLIFCANVCEEGLGDLRGVKYLFGYDNKVSEECPQIDAFVSIDNQYTGGVIYTATGSHRYEVTFTGRGGHSFQNFGIPNPIHAMGRAIAQIAEFQVPNEPKTTFNVGVIQGGTSVNTISGSASMLVDLRSDSEEELNRLDRELHKVIEQAVKEENASRDASEPQIKVQIEGRGVRPAGAQPKDCAIVKAAFRAAELLGIEPEYRYESSTDANIPISMGIPAITVGRGGEEDGIHTLQEWYEPKEAWLGPQRDLLLMILLAGAEGVCEPAIEKR
;
A
#
# COMPACT_ATOMS: atom_id res chain seq x y z
N MET A 1 0.04 -5.39 35.40
CA MET A 1 0.65 -5.38 34.03
C MET A 1 -0.40 -5.01 33.01
N ILE A 2 -0.09 -4.84 31.74
CA ILE A 2 -1.02 -4.27 30.73
C ILE A 2 -2.41 -4.92 30.77
N LEU A 3 -2.50 -6.25 30.68
CA LEU A 3 -3.78 -6.98 30.70
C LEU A 3 -4.50 -7.00 32.06
N GLU A 4 -3.92 -6.44 33.09
CA GLU A 4 -4.58 -6.32 34.43
C GLU A 4 -5.27 -4.97 34.60
N ASN A 5 -5.01 -4.01 33.73
CA ASN A 5 -5.67 -2.72 33.72
C ASN A 5 -7.14 -2.86 33.29
N GLU A 6 -8.05 -2.37 34.11
CA GLU A 6 -9.50 -2.55 33.89
C GLU A 6 -10.01 -1.86 32.61
N LYS A 7 -9.47 -0.69 32.25
CA LYS A 7 -9.86 0.00 31.02
C LYS A 7 -9.41 -0.78 29.77
N ILE A 8 -8.23 -1.40 29.83
CA ILE A 8 -7.75 -2.26 28.73
C ILE A 8 -8.60 -3.51 28.61
N LYS A 9 -8.92 -4.18 29.72
CA LYS A 9 -9.85 -5.33 29.71
C LYS A 9 -11.18 -4.95 29.09
N GLN A 10 -11.75 -3.83 29.54
CA GLN A 10 -13.02 -3.32 29.00
C GLN A 10 -12.93 -3.04 27.51
N ALA A 11 -11.86 -2.43 27.01
CA ALA A 11 -11.66 -2.16 25.59
C ALA A 11 -11.52 -3.45 24.78
N LEU A 12 -10.76 -4.44 25.27
CA LEU A 12 -10.59 -5.74 24.60
C LEU A 12 -11.91 -6.53 24.56
N GLU A 13 -12.68 -6.53 25.65
CA GLU A 13 -13.98 -7.19 25.69
C GLU A 13 -14.97 -6.51 24.76
N TYR A 14 -15.00 -5.17 24.75
CA TYR A 14 -15.83 -4.39 23.83
C TYR A 14 -15.54 -4.73 22.36
N ILE A 15 -14.26 -4.83 21.94
CA ILE A 15 -13.90 -5.23 20.57
C ILE A 15 -14.50 -6.60 20.24
N LYS A 16 -14.43 -7.56 21.16
CA LYS A 16 -14.94 -8.91 20.96
C LYS A 16 -16.46 -8.94 20.86
N GLU A 17 -17.15 -8.20 21.73
CA GLU A 17 -18.62 -8.10 21.73
C GLU A 17 -19.15 -7.40 20.48
N GLU A 18 -18.43 -6.38 19.98
CA GLU A 18 -18.78 -5.60 18.81
C GLU A 18 -18.26 -6.20 17.47
N ASP A 19 -17.65 -7.39 17.49
CA ASP A 19 -17.16 -8.05 16.27
C ASP A 19 -18.24 -8.21 15.17
N PRO A 20 -19.51 -8.56 15.49
CA PRO A 20 -20.58 -8.57 14.50
C PRO A 20 -20.85 -7.18 13.88
N VAL A 21 -20.65 -6.09 14.64
CA VAL A 21 -20.80 -4.72 14.14
C VAL A 21 -19.63 -4.34 13.26
N THR A 22 -18.40 -4.74 13.61
CA THR A 22 -17.20 -4.56 12.79
C THR A 22 -17.36 -5.30 11.45
N THR A 23 -17.84 -6.54 11.47
CA THR A 23 -18.19 -7.29 10.26
C THR A 23 -19.23 -6.54 9.42
N GLN A 24 -20.29 -5.98 10.05
CA GLN A 24 -21.29 -5.21 9.32
C GLN A 24 -20.74 -3.92 8.72
N ASP A 25 -19.82 -3.22 9.42
CA ASP A 25 -19.12 -2.04 8.88
C ASP A 25 -18.29 -2.43 7.65
N THR A 26 -17.58 -3.57 7.66
CA THR A 26 -16.89 -4.14 6.50
C THR A 26 -17.87 -4.35 5.32
N LEU A 27 -18.98 -5.03 5.57
CA LEU A 27 -20.00 -5.32 4.54
C LEU A 27 -20.63 -4.06 3.95
N ASN A 28 -20.82 -3.02 4.76
CA ASN A 28 -21.35 -1.75 4.28
C ASN A 28 -20.34 -1.00 3.39
N MET A 29 -19.05 -1.01 3.78
CA MET A 29 -18.00 -0.29 3.07
C MET A 29 -17.58 -0.99 1.78
N CYS A 30 -17.51 -2.33 1.72
CA CYS A 30 -17.09 -3.04 0.51
C CYS A 30 -18.06 -2.85 -0.67
N GLN A 31 -19.31 -2.48 -0.42
CA GLN A 31 -20.29 -2.15 -1.48
C GLN A 31 -20.13 -0.74 -2.05
N ILE A 32 -19.21 0.07 -1.52
CA ILE A 32 -18.91 1.41 -2.03
C ILE A 32 -17.73 1.30 -2.98
N PRO A 33 -17.92 1.48 -4.30
CA PRO A 33 -16.81 1.43 -5.25
C PRO A 33 -15.75 2.48 -4.92
N ALA A 34 -14.49 2.05 -4.89
CA ALA A 34 -13.36 2.91 -4.58
C ALA A 34 -12.09 2.48 -5.36
N PRO A 35 -12.10 2.48 -6.70
CA PRO A 35 -10.85 2.31 -7.43
C PRO A 35 -9.91 3.48 -7.13
N SER A 36 -8.59 3.25 -7.19
CA SER A 36 -7.59 4.30 -6.96
C SER A 36 -7.93 5.58 -7.74
N TYR A 37 -7.79 6.74 -7.12
CA TYR A 37 -8.21 8.09 -7.58
C TYR A 37 -9.73 8.34 -7.63
N LYS A 38 -10.58 7.43 -7.12
CA LYS A 38 -12.04 7.59 -7.09
C LYS A 38 -12.64 7.13 -5.76
N GLU A 39 -11.96 7.38 -4.68
CA GLU A 39 -12.30 6.95 -3.32
C GLU A 39 -13.26 7.91 -2.61
N GLU A 40 -13.68 9.03 -3.20
CA GLU A 40 -14.39 10.13 -2.53
C GLU A 40 -15.64 9.66 -1.79
N LYS A 41 -16.42 8.70 -2.35
CA LYS A 41 -17.64 8.20 -1.73
C LYS A 41 -17.34 7.37 -0.47
N LYS A 42 -16.31 6.52 -0.53
CA LYS A 42 -15.87 5.70 0.61
C LYS A 42 -15.23 6.59 1.68
N ALA A 43 -14.42 7.57 1.29
CA ALA A 43 -13.83 8.56 2.18
C ALA A 43 -14.89 9.36 2.94
N GLU A 44 -15.96 9.81 2.27
CA GLU A 44 -17.06 10.52 2.92
C GLU A 44 -17.82 9.62 3.92
N TYR A 45 -18.04 8.35 3.58
CA TYR A 45 -18.62 7.38 4.50
C TYR A 45 -17.77 7.21 5.74
N ILE A 46 -16.45 7.01 5.60
CA ILE A 46 -15.50 6.83 6.71
C ILE A 46 -15.43 8.10 7.55
N ARG A 47 -15.36 9.29 6.92
CA ARG A 47 -15.40 10.58 7.63
C ARG A 47 -16.62 10.68 8.54
N LYS A 48 -17.80 10.28 8.06
CA LYS A 48 -19.02 10.26 8.84
C LYS A 48 -18.89 9.30 10.03
N ARG A 49 -18.38 8.09 9.80
CA ARG A 49 -18.13 7.11 10.87
C ARG A 49 -17.19 7.65 11.94
N PHE A 50 -16.07 8.26 11.56
CA PHE A 50 -15.11 8.86 12.50
C PHE A 50 -15.77 9.95 13.36
N ARG A 51 -16.64 10.77 12.80
CA ARG A 51 -17.40 11.78 13.55
C ARG A 51 -18.42 11.15 14.51
N GLU A 52 -19.15 10.13 14.05
CA GLU A 52 -20.16 9.43 14.86
C GLU A 52 -19.56 8.77 16.08
N ILE A 53 -18.37 8.20 15.96
CA ILE A 53 -17.66 7.56 17.10
C ILE A 53 -16.99 8.57 18.04
N GLY A 54 -16.85 9.84 17.65
CA GLY A 54 -16.34 10.90 18.52
C GLY A 54 -14.86 11.20 18.39
N LEU A 55 -14.18 10.80 17.30
CA LEU A 55 -12.82 11.26 17.02
C LEU A 55 -12.78 12.78 16.82
N ARG A 56 -11.66 13.41 17.21
CA ARG A 56 -11.43 14.84 17.01
C ARG A 56 -10.74 15.12 15.70
N ASP A 57 -10.82 16.36 15.25
CA ASP A 57 -10.17 16.88 14.03
C ASP A 57 -10.43 16.04 12.79
N VAL A 58 -11.67 15.49 12.69
CA VAL A 58 -12.06 14.63 11.58
C VAL A 58 -12.18 15.42 10.29
N ARG A 59 -11.32 15.10 9.34
CA ARG A 59 -11.22 15.78 8.04
C ARG A 59 -10.87 14.83 6.91
N ILE A 60 -11.11 15.27 5.69
CA ILE A 60 -10.54 14.73 4.47
C ILE A 60 -9.46 15.72 4.03
N ASP A 61 -8.24 15.25 3.81
CA ASP A 61 -7.14 16.10 3.36
C ASP A 61 -7.19 16.42 1.86
N ALA A 62 -6.21 17.18 1.35
CA ALA A 62 -6.19 17.63 -0.04
C ALA A 62 -6.03 16.51 -1.07
N VAL A 63 -5.60 15.31 -0.66
CA VAL A 63 -5.45 14.15 -1.56
C VAL A 63 -6.55 13.09 -1.36
N GLY A 64 -7.38 13.22 -0.32
CA GLY A 64 -8.52 12.33 -0.06
C GLY A 64 -8.36 11.43 1.17
N ASN A 65 -7.22 11.46 1.89
CA ASN A 65 -7.10 10.70 3.13
C ASN A 65 -8.12 11.18 4.16
N VAL A 66 -8.72 10.24 4.89
CA VAL A 66 -9.60 10.57 6.03
C VAL A 66 -8.81 10.44 7.31
N LEU A 67 -8.71 11.53 8.05
CA LEU A 67 -7.98 11.60 9.31
C LEU A 67 -8.95 11.84 10.47
N GLY A 68 -8.66 11.22 11.61
CA GLY A 68 -9.32 11.48 12.88
C GLY A 68 -8.35 11.24 14.03
N ILE A 69 -8.44 12.01 15.11
CA ILE A 69 -7.48 11.98 16.21
C ILE A 69 -8.19 11.59 17.50
N TRP A 70 -7.63 10.63 18.22
CA TRP A 70 -7.88 10.42 19.64
C TRP A 70 -6.72 11.05 20.41
N PRO A 71 -6.95 12.17 21.10
CA PRO A 71 -5.87 12.92 21.72
C PRO A 71 -5.31 12.22 22.96
N GLY A 72 -3.99 12.21 23.06
CA GLY A 72 -3.26 11.84 24.26
C GLY A 72 -3.10 12.98 25.24
N THR A 73 -2.27 12.79 26.26
CA THR A 73 -1.91 13.83 27.24
C THR A 73 -0.90 14.85 26.68
N GLY A 74 -0.32 14.59 25.51
CA GLY A 74 0.70 15.42 24.86
C GLY A 74 2.14 15.09 25.27
N GLU A 75 2.35 14.11 26.18
CA GLU A 75 3.67 13.71 26.70
C GLU A 75 4.34 12.59 25.89
N GLY A 76 3.62 11.97 24.95
CA GLY A 76 4.07 10.84 24.14
C GLY A 76 4.17 11.14 22.65
N PRO A 77 4.61 10.15 21.85
CA PRO A 77 4.73 10.25 20.41
C PRO A 77 3.38 10.20 19.71
N GLY A 78 3.26 10.88 18.55
CA GLY A 78 2.14 10.71 17.64
C GLY A 78 2.26 9.41 16.86
N VAL A 79 1.26 8.52 16.97
CA VAL A 79 1.26 7.19 16.32
C VAL A 79 0.07 7.07 15.38
N VAL A 80 0.36 6.72 14.12
CA VAL A 80 -0.68 6.48 13.10
C VAL A 80 -1.05 5.00 13.09
N LEU A 81 -2.35 4.72 13.08
CA LEU A 81 -2.93 3.46 12.63
C LEU A 81 -3.63 3.73 11.30
N ALA A 82 -3.20 3.05 10.24
CA ALA A 82 -3.66 3.28 8.87
C ALA A 82 -4.22 2.01 8.23
N ALA A 83 -5.16 2.21 7.31
CA ALA A 83 -5.67 1.21 6.39
C ALA A 83 -6.08 1.92 5.10
N HIS A 84 -5.81 1.33 3.92
CA HIS A 84 -6.12 2.01 2.68
C HIS A 84 -7.59 1.81 2.25
N THR A 85 -8.11 2.74 1.47
CA THR A 85 -9.52 2.77 1.08
C THR A 85 -9.78 2.34 -0.35
N ASP A 86 -8.77 2.43 -1.19
CA ASP A 86 -8.88 2.04 -2.58
C ASP A 86 -8.80 0.52 -2.78
N THR A 87 -9.18 0.08 -3.96
CA THR A 87 -9.13 -1.32 -4.39
C THR A 87 -8.65 -1.40 -5.84
N VAL A 88 -8.09 -2.56 -6.23
CA VAL A 88 -7.67 -2.82 -7.63
C VAL A 88 -8.83 -2.92 -8.62
N PHE A 89 -10.08 -2.96 -8.14
CA PHE A 89 -11.24 -3.23 -8.98
C PHE A 89 -11.72 -1.98 -9.70
N PRO A 90 -11.94 -2.03 -11.03
CA PRO A 90 -12.39 -0.87 -11.80
C PRO A 90 -13.83 -0.49 -11.46
N GLU A 91 -14.17 0.75 -11.76
CA GLU A 91 -15.53 1.24 -11.63
C GLU A 91 -16.53 0.40 -12.45
N GLY A 92 -17.67 0.03 -11.83
CA GLY A 92 -18.66 -0.84 -12.45
C GLY A 92 -18.49 -2.33 -12.14
N THR A 93 -17.45 -2.71 -11.37
CA THR A 93 -17.35 -4.07 -10.81
C THR A 93 -18.59 -4.36 -9.94
N ASP A 94 -19.15 -5.57 -10.06
CA ASP A 94 -20.25 -6.00 -9.22
C ASP A 94 -19.75 -6.26 -7.79
N LEU A 95 -20.21 -5.42 -6.86
CA LEU A 95 -19.89 -5.48 -5.44
C LEU A 95 -21.04 -6.05 -4.60
N THR A 96 -21.94 -6.82 -5.23
CA THR A 96 -22.99 -7.52 -4.51
C THR A 96 -22.41 -8.59 -3.61
N ILE A 97 -22.70 -8.49 -2.32
CA ILE A 97 -22.20 -9.46 -1.34
C ILE A 97 -22.92 -10.80 -1.54
N ARG A 98 -22.12 -11.87 -1.66
CA ARG A 98 -22.58 -13.23 -1.67
C ARG A 98 -22.14 -13.92 -0.38
N LYS A 99 -23.06 -14.57 0.33
CA LYS A 99 -22.75 -15.32 1.55
C LYS A 99 -22.85 -16.83 1.31
N GLU A 100 -21.79 -17.58 1.67
CA GLU A 100 -21.78 -19.03 1.63
C GLU A 100 -21.24 -19.56 2.98
N GLY A 101 -22.09 -20.21 3.75
CA GLY A 101 -21.73 -20.59 5.12
C GLY A 101 -21.41 -19.36 5.97
N ASN A 102 -20.19 -19.32 6.51
CA ASN A 102 -19.68 -18.20 7.29
C ASN A 102 -18.90 -17.18 6.45
N ARG A 103 -18.66 -17.45 5.16
CA ARG A 103 -17.88 -16.62 4.25
C ARG A 103 -18.73 -15.59 3.54
N TYR A 104 -18.19 -14.40 3.44
CA TYR A 104 -18.72 -13.29 2.65
C TYR A 104 -17.81 -13.04 1.46
N TYR A 105 -18.35 -13.07 0.26
CA TYR A 105 -17.63 -12.83 -0.99
C TYR A 105 -17.98 -11.45 -1.52
N CYS A 106 -16.99 -10.62 -1.71
CA CYS A 106 -17.10 -9.33 -2.37
C CYS A 106 -15.70 -8.86 -2.79
N PRO A 107 -15.48 -8.38 -4.03
CA PRO A 107 -14.20 -7.82 -4.44
C PRO A 107 -13.76 -6.65 -3.54
N GLY A 108 -12.54 -6.70 -2.98
CA GLY A 108 -11.99 -5.69 -2.08
C GLY A 108 -12.57 -5.74 -0.65
N ILE A 109 -13.15 -6.87 -0.23
CA ILE A 109 -13.71 -7.02 1.12
C ILE A 109 -12.60 -7.08 2.18
N ASN A 110 -11.47 -7.70 1.86
CA ASN A 110 -10.33 -7.77 2.76
C ASN A 110 -9.36 -6.63 2.45
N ASP A 111 -8.95 -6.53 1.21
CA ASP A 111 -7.93 -5.64 0.72
C ASP A 111 -8.55 -4.31 0.23
N ASP A 112 -8.64 -3.29 1.09
CA ASP A 112 -8.24 -3.24 2.51
C ASP A 112 -9.45 -2.84 3.38
N THR A 113 -10.68 -3.15 2.88
CA THR A 113 -11.95 -2.69 3.48
C THR A 113 -12.14 -3.20 4.91
N HIS A 114 -11.74 -4.46 5.16
CA HIS A 114 -11.85 -5.04 6.50
C HIS A 114 -10.90 -4.36 7.49
N ALA A 115 -9.68 -4.05 7.08
CA ALA A 115 -8.72 -3.30 7.90
C ALA A 115 -9.24 -1.91 8.30
N VAL A 116 -9.94 -1.23 7.40
CA VAL A 116 -10.61 0.04 7.75
C VAL A 116 -11.65 -0.17 8.86
N ALA A 117 -12.42 -1.26 8.81
CA ALA A 117 -13.40 -1.58 9.86
C ALA A 117 -12.70 -1.95 11.19
N GLU A 118 -11.58 -2.67 11.14
CA GLU A 118 -10.75 -2.96 12.33
C GLU A 118 -10.20 -1.68 12.96
N MET A 119 -9.67 -0.77 12.16
CA MET A 119 -9.20 0.53 12.61
C MET A 119 -10.31 1.32 13.31
N ILE A 120 -11.54 1.30 12.78
CA ILE A 120 -12.72 1.91 13.42
C ILE A 120 -13.05 1.21 14.75
N ALA A 121 -12.94 -0.11 14.82
CA ALA A 121 -13.20 -0.88 16.05
C ALA A 121 -12.20 -0.52 17.15
N VAL A 122 -10.91 -0.34 16.82
CA VAL A 122 -9.89 0.14 17.77
C VAL A 122 -10.27 1.51 18.31
N ALA A 123 -10.62 2.47 17.45
CA ALA A 123 -11.02 3.81 17.87
C ALA A 123 -12.26 3.79 18.79
N LYS A 124 -13.29 3.00 18.43
CA LYS A 124 -14.50 2.81 19.26
C LYS A 124 -14.15 2.28 20.65
N ALA A 125 -13.28 1.28 20.72
CA ALA A 125 -12.88 0.66 21.98
C ALA A 125 -12.11 1.62 22.91
N MET A 126 -11.19 2.42 22.32
CA MET A 126 -10.47 3.45 23.07
C MET A 126 -11.41 4.47 23.70
N ILE A 127 -12.39 4.94 22.92
CA ILE A 127 -13.38 5.91 23.37
C ILE A 127 -14.34 5.30 24.39
N HIS A 128 -14.83 4.08 24.13
CA HIS A 128 -15.76 3.37 25.04
C HIS A 128 -15.15 3.16 26.45
N ALA A 129 -13.88 2.76 26.49
CA ALA A 129 -13.18 2.52 27.76
C ALA A 129 -12.59 3.81 28.37
N ASP A 130 -12.79 4.97 27.74
CA ASP A 130 -12.14 6.23 28.13
C ASP A 130 -10.63 6.01 28.40
N LEU A 131 -9.98 5.33 27.44
CA LEU A 131 -8.59 4.92 27.53
C LEU A 131 -7.70 5.97 26.86
N HIS A 132 -6.93 6.70 27.65
CA HIS A 132 -6.04 7.75 27.17
C HIS A 132 -4.59 7.28 27.07
N THR A 133 -3.95 7.64 25.98
CA THR A 133 -2.53 7.43 25.74
C THR A 133 -1.71 8.67 26.11
N LYS A 134 -0.39 8.52 26.26
CA LYS A 134 0.50 9.67 26.43
C LYS A 134 0.67 10.46 25.14
N GLY A 135 0.81 9.76 24.00
CA GLY A 135 0.84 10.35 22.67
C GLY A 135 -0.52 10.37 21.99
N ASP A 136 -0.66 11.16 20.95
CA ASP A 136 -1.86 11.17 20.12
C ASP A 136 -1.96 9.91 19.26
N LEU A 137 -3.16 9.34 19.14
CA LEU A 137 -3.46 8.29 18.19
C LEU A 137 -4.16 8.89 16.97
N ILE A 138 -3.56 8.69 15.81
CA ILE A 138 -4.04 9.21 14.53
C ILE A 138 -4.58 8.05 13.72
N PHE A 139 -5.87 8.06 13.43
CA PHE A 139 -6.53 7.08 12.59
C PHE A 139 -6.57 7.63 11.16
N CYS A 140 -6.00 6.90 10.22
CA CYS A 140 -5.85 7.35 8.84
C CYS A 140 -6.41 6.30 7.86
N ALA A 141 -7.54 6.60 7.24
CA ALA A 141 -8.00 5.85 6.08
C ALA A 141 -7.43 6.52 4.83
N ASN A 142 -6.31 5.99 4.33
CA ASN A 142 -5.56 6.61 3.25
C ASN A 142 -6.02 6.15 1.86
N VAL A 143 -5.62 6.89 0.83
CA VAL A 143 -6.03 6.68 -0.56
C VAL A 143 -4.86 6.28 -1.45
N CYS A 144 -5.16 5.64 -2.58
CA CYS A 144 -4.20 5.34 -3.63
C CYS A 144 -3.00 4.49 -3.14
N GLU A 145 -3.24 3.46 -2.34
CA GLU A 145 -2.22 2.46 -2.03
C GLU A 145 -1.95 1.60 -3.27
N GLU A 146 -3.00 1.18 -3.95
CA GLU A 146 -2.98 0.16 -4.97
C GLU A 146 -2.35 0.59 -6.30
N GLY A 147 -1.60 -0.33 -6.89
CA GLY A 147 -1.16 -0.28 -8.29
C GLY A 147 -0.53 1.04 -8.70
N LEU A 148 -1.20 1.76 -9.60
CA LEU A 148 -0.78 3.07 -10.09
C LEU A 148 -1.19 4.24 -9.18
N GLY A 149 -1.85 3.97 -8.05
CA GLY A 149 -2.09 4.94 -6.98
C GLY A 149 -0.80 5.42 -6.33
N ASP A 150 0.23 4.55 -6.35
CA ASP A 150 1.61 4.89 -6.04
C ASP A 150 1.82 5.49 -4.64
N LEU A 151 1.08 4.98 -3.64
CA LEU A 151 1.13 5.42 -2.24
C LEU A 151 0.86 6.92 -2.07
N ARG A 152 0.05 7.52 -2.96
CA ARG A 152 -0.20 8.96 -3.00
C ARG A 152 -0.69 9.51 -1.67
N GLY A 153 -1.56 8.77 -0.98
CA GLY A 153 -2.11 9.15 0.32
C GLY A 153 -1.03 9.30 1.37
N VAL A 154 -0.20 8.26 1.53
CA VAL A 154 0.86 8.24 2.54
C VAL A 154 2.03 9.16 2.14
N LYS A 155 2.38 9.26 0.86
CA LYS A 155 3.35 10.28 0.39
C LYS A 155 2.94 11.69 0.82
N TYR A 156 1.66 12.03 0.69
CA TYR A 156 1.14 13.33 1.12
C TYR A 156 1.16 13.46 2.65
N LEU A 157 0.76 12.42 3.38
CA LEU A 157 0.74 12.39 4.84
C LEU A 157 2.12 12.69 5.44
N PHE A 158 3.19 12.17 4.85
CA PHE A 158 4.57 12.36 5.30
C PHE A 158 5.33 13.49 4.60
N GLY A 159 4.73 14.19 3.64
CA GLY A 159 5.40 15.23 2.87
C GLY A 159 6.57 14.70 2.03
N TYR A 160 6.52 13.44 1.58
CA TYR A 160 7.61 12.74 0.90
C TYR A 160 8.09 13.48 -0.35
N ASP A 161 7.18 14.06 -1.14
CA ASP A 161 7.49 14.82 -2.36
C ASP A 161 7.66 16.32 -2.11
N ASN A 162 8.09 16.75 -0.91
CA ASN A 162 8.16 18.14 -0.48
C ASN A 162 6.80 18.88 -0.52
N LYS A 163 5.70 18.17 -0.56
CA LYS A 163 4.34 18.70 -0.46
C LYS A 163 3.89 18.60 1.00
N VAL A 164 4.58 19.29 1.88
CA VAL A 164 4.23 19.32 3.31
C VAL A 164 2.82 19.87 3.44
N SER A 165 1.92 19.06 3.95
CA SER A 165 0.65 19.55 4.42
C SER A 165 0.87 20.30 5.73
N GLU A 166 0.57 21.58 5.78
CA GLU A 166 0.57 22.37 7.02
C GLU A 166 -0.42 21.83 8.06
N GLU A 167 -1.31 20.93 7.63
CA GLU A 167 -2.36 20.31 8.44
C GLU A 167 -1.98 18.91 8.95
N CYS A 168 -0.82 18.35 8.61
CA CYS A 168 -0.41 17.04 9.11
C CYS A 168 -0.01 17.11 10.58
N PRO A 169 -0.55 16.22 11.44
CA PRO A 169 -0.06 16.08 12.80
C PRO A 169 1.38 15.59 12.80
N GLN A 170 2.10 15.82 13.90
CA GLN A 170 3.42 15.21 14.09
C GLN A 170 3.27 13.68 14.17
N ILE A 171 3.99 12.95 13.31
CA ILE A 171 3.97 11.49 13.25
C ILE A 171 5.35 10.96 13.63
N ASP A 172 5.40 10.18 14.69
CA ASP A 172 6.62 9.59 15.22
C ASP A 172 6.70 8.08 14.93
N ALA A 173 5.56 7.43 14.65
CA ALA A 173 5.47 6.03 14.23
C ALA A 173 4.23 5.78 13.37
N PHE A 174 4.30 4.75 12.53
CA PHE A 174 3.24 4.38 11.58
C PHE A 174 2.99 2.87 11.57
N VAL A 175 1.73 2.48 11.67
CA VAL A 175 1.27 1.09 11.56
C VAL A 175 0.22 1.02 10.46
N SER A 176 0.48 0.23 9.42
CA SER A 176 -0.50 -0.14 8.40
C SER A 176 -1.12 -1.48 8.73
N ILE A 177 -2.43 -1.64 8.56
CA ILE A 177 -3.11 -2.94 8.64
C ILE A 177 -3.31 -3.41 7.20
N ASP A 178 -2.39 -4.21 6.68
CA ASP A 178 -2.41 -4.63 5.26
C ASP A 178 -1.65 -5.93 5.03
N ASN A 179 -2.07 -6.99 5.74
CA ASN A 179 -1.53 -8.33 5.58
C ASN A 179 -2.57 -9.39 5.98
N GLN A 180 -2.49 -10.59 5.39
CA GLN A 180 -3.45 -11.69 5.58
C GLN A 180 -3.33 -12.40 6.94
N TYR A 181 -2.19 -12.30 7.61
CA TYR A 181 -1.89 -13.11 8.79
C TYR A 181 -1.93 -12.28 10.05
N THR A 182 -2.89 -12.54 10.93
CA THR A 182 -3.09 -11.78 12.17
C THR A 182 -1.82 -11.62 13.01
N GLY A 183 -0.95 -12.63 13.06
CA GLY A 183 0.36 -12.56 13.72
C GLY A 183 1.49 -12.00 12.85
N GLY A 184 1.22 -11.68 11.59
CA GLY A 184 2.24 -11.23 10.64
C GLY A 184 2.72 -9.80 10.91
N VAL A 185 4.05 -9.60 10.86
CA VAL A 185 4.69 -8.28 11.00
C VAL A 185 5.68 -8.10 9.88
N ILE A 186 5.42 -7.12 9.02
CA ILE A 186 6.30 -6.67 7.94
C ILE A 186 7.03 -5.42 8.42
N TYR A 187 8.35 -5.42 8.36
CA TYR A 187 9.22 -4.34 8.86
C TYR A 187 10.23 -3.86 7.82
N THR A 188 10.12 -4.37 6.60
CA THR A 188 10.92 -4.01 5.43
C THR A 188 10.00 -3.44 4.34
N ALA A 189 10.58 -2.77 3.38
CA ALA A 189 9.87 -2.15 2.27
C ALA A 189 10.51 -2.57 0.94
N THR A 190 9.81 -3.37 0.14
CA THR A 190 10.23 -3.65 -1.23
C THR A 190 9.89 -2.45 -2.11
N GLY A 191 10.92 -1.83 -2.67
CA GLY A 191 10.76 -0.70 -3.59
C GLY A 191 10.36 -1.14 -4.99
N SER A 192 9.76 -0.24 -5.76
CA SER A 192 9.45 -0.47 -7.16
C SER A 192 9.56 0.80 -8.01
N HIS A 193 10.14 0.67 -9.22
CA HIS A 193 10.07 1.67 -10.27
C HIS A 193 9.25 1.12 -11.43
N ARG A 194 8.22 1.84 -11.83
CA ARG A 194 7.32 1.44 -12.92
C ARG A 194 7.38 2.45 -14.05
N TYR A 195 7.48 1.96 -15.28
CA TYR A 195 7.61 2.79 -16.45
C TYR A 195 6.66 2.37 -17.56
N GLU A 196 6.13 3.35 -18.29
CA GLU A 196 5.62 3.18 -19.63
C GLU A 196 6.66 3.69 -20.61
N VAL A 197 7.08 2.82 -21.54
CA VAL A 197 8.06 3.14 -22.59
C VAL A 197 7.38 3.13 -23.92
N THR A 198 7.31 4.29 -24.59
CA THR A 198 6.66 4.45 -25.89
C THR A 198 7.67 4.76 -26.97
N PHE A 199 7.74 3.91 -27.98
CA PHE A 199 8.54 4.07 -29.19
C PHE A 199 7.66 4.65 -30.32
N THR A 200 8.07 5.72 -30.96
CA THR A 200 7.32 6.39 -32.03
C THR A 200 8.14 6.52 -33.28
N GLY A 201 7.57 6.16 -34.43
CA GLY A 201 8.18 6.24 -35.73
C GLY A 201 7.21 6.72 -36.82
N ARG A 202 7.68 6.81 -38.07
CA ARG A 202 6.86 7.26 -39.20
C ARG A 202 5.70 6.32 -39.51
N GLY A 203 5.93 4.99 -39.43
CA GLY A 203 5.00 3.98 -39.95
C GLY A 203 4.95 3.92 -41.49
N GLY A 204 4.34 2.86 -42.02
CA GLY A 204 4.20 2.71 -43.48
C GLY A 204 3.83 1.30 -43.91
N HIS A 205 3.77 1.09 -45.25
CA HIS A 205 3.50 -0.21 -45.85
C HIS A 205 4.76 -1.08 -45.77
N SER A 206 4.69 -2.27 -45.21
CA SER A 206 5.86 -3.11 -44.93
C SER A 206 6.73 -3.46 -46.13
N PHE A 207 6.16 -3.56 -47.32
CA PHE A 207 6.88 -3.84 -48.56
C PHE A 207 7.33 -2.56 -49.28
N GLN A 208 6.42 -1.58 -49.48
CA GLN A 208 6.73 -0.36 -50.22
C GLN A 208 7.69 0.57 -49.49
N ASN A 209 7.58 0.63 -48.17
CA ASN A 209 8.40 1.47 -47.31
C ASN A 209 9.43 0.65 -46.54
N PHE A 210 9.87 -0.49 -47.10
CA PHE A 210 10.91 -1.29 -46.44
C PHE A 210 12.20 -0.46 -46.31
N GLY A 211 12.78 -0.47 -45.10
CA GLY A 211 13.92 0.37 -44.73
C GLY A 211 13.60 1.44 -43.68
N ILE A 212 12.34 1.76 -43.47
CA ILE A 212 11.92 2.65 -42.39
C ILE A 212 12.18 1.96 -41.02
N PRO A 213 12.73 2.69 -40.03
CA PRO A 213 12.85 2.19 -38.67
C PRO A 213 11.48 1.78 -38.06
N ASN A 214 11.42 0.63 -37.40
CA ASN A 214 10.19 0.02 -36.90
C ASN A 214 10.12 0.08 -35.38
N PRO A 215 9.17 0.82 -34.78
CA PRO A 215 8.98 0.89 -33.31
C PRO A 215 8.84 -0.48 -32.62
N ILE A 216 8.16 -1.46 -33.25
CA ILE A 216 8.04 -2.82 -32.71
C ILE A 216 9.39 -3.52 -32.66
N HIS A 217 10.25 -3.33 -33.69
CA HIS A 217 11.58 -3.93 -33.70
C HIS A 217 12.49 -3.31 -32.63
N ALA A 218 12.42 -1.98 -32.43
CA ALA A 218 13.15 -1.30 -31.39
C ALA A 218 12.70 -1.82 -29.99
N MET A 219 11.39 -1.92 -29.76
CA MET A 219 10.83 -2.49 -28.54
C MET A 219 11.29 -3.95 -28.33
N GLY A 220 11.25 -4.77 -29.39
CA GLY A 220 11.71 -6.16 -29.32
C GLY A 220 13.19 -6.29 -28.94
N ARG A 221 14.07 -5.39 -29.47
CA ARG A 221 15.49 -5.31 -29.07
C ARG A 221 15.63 -4.93 -27.59
N ALA A 222 14.85 -3.95 -27.12
CA ALA A 222 14.86 -3.54 -25.73
C ALA A 222 14.42 -4.70 -24.80
N ILE A 223 13.33 -5.39 -25.13
CA ILE A 223 12.82 -6.53 -24.35
C ILE A 223 13.86 -7.66 -24.29
N ALA A 224 14.50 -7.98 -25.41
CA ALA A 224 15.53 -9.01 -25.44
C ALA A 224 16.72 -8.69 -24.53
N GLN A 225 17.15 -7.42 -24.48
CA GLN A 225 18.23 -6.98 -23.58
C GLN A 225 17.77 -6.91 -22.12
N ILE A 226 16.54 -6.47 -21.84
CA ILE A 226 15.95 -6.49 -20.49
C ILE A 226 15.90 -7.92 -19.95
N ALA A 227 15.52 -8.90 -20.77
CA ALA A 227 15.45 -10.30 -20.36
C ALA A 227 16.81 -10.90 -19.93
N GLU A 228 17.92 -10.26 -20.28
CA GLU A 228 19.30 -10.68 -19.93
C GLU A 228 19.82 -9.97 -18.67
N PHE A 229 19.03 -9.13 -18.00
CA PHE A 229 19.46 -8.43 -16.78
C PHE A 229 19.90 -9.42 -15.72
N GLN A 230 21.05 -9.13 -15.11
CA GLN A 230 21.59 -9.92 -14.01
C GLN A 230 21.20 -9.25 -12.69
N VAL A 231 20.45 -9.95 -11.86
CA VAL A 231 19.96 -9.46 -10.57
C VAL A 231 20.35 -10.39 -9.44
N PRO A 232 20.64 -9.88 -8.25
CA PRO A 232 20.95 -10.72 -7.09
C PRO A 232 19.66 -11.39 -6.55
N ASN A 233 19.84 -12.52 -5.87
CA ASN A 233 18.79 -13.13 -5.06
C ASN A 233 18.65 -12.45 -3.70
N GLU A 234 19.74 -11.85 -3.22
CA GLU A 234 19.80 -11.12 -1.95
C GLU A 234 20.73 -9.89 -2.10
N PRO A 235 20.20 -8.66 -1.97
CA PRO A 235 18.76 -8.35 -1.75
C PRO A 235 17.90 -8.81 -2.94
N LYS A 236 16.69 -9.34 -2.66
CA LYS A 236 15.79 -9.81 -3.73
C LYS A 236 15.51 -8.68 -4.70
N THR A 237 15.82 -8.94 -5.97
CA THR A 237 15.68 -7.96 -7.05
C THR A 237 15.03 -8.64 -8.24
N THR A 238 14.05 -8.00 -8.84
CA THR A 238 13.27 -8.54 -9.96
C THR A 238 12.96 -7.48 -10.99
N PHE A 239 12.67 -7.93 -12.22
CA PHE A 239 12.19 -7.08 -13.29
C PHE A 239 11.16 -7.81 -14.14
N ASN A 240 10.26 -7.07 -14.77
CA ASN A 240 9.26 -7.65 -15.64
C ASN A 240 8.82 -6.66 -16.73
N VAL A 241 8.64 -7.16 -17.95
CA VAL A 241 7.89 -6.47 -19.00
C VAL A 241 6.51 -7.11 -19.05
N GLY A 242 5.53 -6.52 -18.37
CA GLY A 242 4.22 -7.14 -18.13
C GLY A 242 3.19 -6.91 -19.22
N VAL A 243 3.31 -5.80 -19.96
CA VAL A 243 2.37 -5.42 -21.02
C VAL A 243 3.14 -4.92 -22.23
N ILE A 244 2.71 -5.31 -23.44
CA ILE A 244 3.18 -4.76 -24.70
C ILE A 244 1.99 -4.41 -25.61
N GLN A 245 2.11 -3.32 -26.35
CA GLN A 245 1.12 -2.88 -27.33
C GLN A 245 1.81 -2.35 -28.58
N GLY A 246 1.18 -2.49 -29.74
CA GLY A 246 1.68 -1.91 -31.00
C GLY A 246 1.22 -2.64 -32.25
N GLY A 247 1.20 -1.91 -33.36
CA GLY A 247 0.80 -2.44 -34.65
C GLY A 247 -0.72 -2.45 -34.89
N THR A 248 -1.10 -2.51 -36.14
CA THR A 248 -2.51 -2.53 -36.59
C THR A 248 -2.78 -3.65 -37.58
N SER A 249 -1.79 -4.05 -38.39
CA SER A 249 -1.90 -5.09 -39.41
C SER A 249 -0.53 -5.70 -39.70
N VAL A 250 -0.52 -6.97 -40.15
CA VAL A 250 0.70 -7.72 -40.49
C VAL A 250 1.56 -7.09 -41.55
N ASN A 251 0.97 -6.32 -42.49
CA ASN A 251 1.66 -5.66 -43.58
C ASN A 251 1.89 -4.15 -43.35
N THR A 252 1.86 -3.71 -42.10
CA THR A 252 2.09 -2.31 -41.69
C THR A 252 3.33 -2.21 -40.81
N ILE A 253 4.26 -1.31 -41.14
CA ILE A 253 5.28 -0.84 -40.20
C ILE A 253 4.57 0.04 -39.20
N SER A 254 4.64 -0.30 -37.92
CA SER A 254 3.91 0.43 -36.87
C SER A 254 4.40 1.87 -36.74
N GLY A 255 3.47 2.80 -36.49
CA GLY A 255 3.79 4.18 -36.11
C GLY A 255 4.12 4.34 -34.63
N SER A 256 3.71 3.36 -33.78
CA SER A 256 3.97 3.38 -32.35
C SER A 256 3.99 1.97 -31.79
N ALA A 257 4.77 1.78 -30.73
CA ALA A 257 4.74 0.59 -29.87
C ALA A 257 5.03 1.02 -28.44
N SER A 258 4.44 0.36 -27.43
CA SER A 258 4.69 0.64 -26.03
C SER A 258 4.80 -0.61 -25.18
N MET A 259 5.49 -0.50 -24.06
CA MET A 259 5.59 -1.54 -23.04
C MET A 259 5.49 -0.94 -21.63
N LEU A 260 4.96 -1.74 -20.67
CA LEU A 260 5.01 -1.44 -19.25
C LEU A 260 6.07 -2.31 -18.60
N VAL A 261 6.94 -1.66 -17.82
CA VAL A 261 8.06 -2.29 -17.12
C VAL A 261 7.90 -2.08 -15.63
N ASP A 262 8.10 -3.14 -14.85
CA ASP A 262 8.11 -3.14 -13.38
C ASP A 262 9.49 -3.61 -12.91
N LEU A 263 10.18 -2.78 -12.13
CA LEU A 263 11.44 -3.09 -11.49
C LEU A 263 11.20 -3.12 -9.98
N ARG A 264 11.70 -4.14 -9.28
CA ARG A 264 11.55 -4.24 -7.82
C ARG A 264 12.84 -4.65 -7.14
N SER A 265 13.08 -4.11 -5.95
CA SER A 265 14.18 -4.55 -5.09
C SER A 265 13.90 -4.24 -3.61
N ASP A 266 14.48 -5.07 -2.72
CA ASP A 266 14.56 -4.81 -1.28
C ASP A 266 15.72 -3.84 -0.94
N SER A 267 16.47 -3.41 -1.94
CA SER A 267 17.58 -2.44 -1.83
C SER A 267 17.35 -1.26 -2.77
N GLU A 268 17.37 -0.08 -2.22
CA GLU A 268 17.30 1.17 -2.99
C GLU A 268 18.50 1.32 -3.95
N GLU A 269 19.70 0.85 -3.56
CA GLU A 269 20.89 0.88 -4.39
C GLU A 269 20.74 -0.01 -5.64
N GLU A 270 20.27 -1.25 -5.46
CA GLU A 270 20.01 -2.19 -6.54
C GLU A 270 18.88 -1.71 -7.45
N LEU A 271 17.81 -1.17 -6.89
CA LEU A 271 16.69 -0.60 -7.64
C LEU A 271 17.18 0.53 -8.55
N ASN A 272 17.96 1.45 -8.01
CA ASN A 272 18.57 2.55 -8.77
C ASN A 272 19.61 2.07 -9.81
N ARG A 273 20.32 0.96 -9.55
CA ARG A 273 21.22 0.34 -10.52
C ARG A 273 20.43 -0.19 -11.71
N LEU A 274 19.39 -0.96 -11.42
CA LEU A 274 18.53 -1.58 -12.43
C LEU A 274 17.80 -0.53 -13.26
N ASP A 275 17.38 0.55 -12.64
CA ASP A 275 16.78 1.71 -13.30
C ASP A 275 17.71 2.33 -14.35
N ARG A 276 18.94 2.62 -13.98
CA ARG A 276 19.96 3.13 -14.92
C ARG A 276 20.23 2.16 -16.06
N GLU A 277 20.24 0.87 -15.78
CA GLU A 277 20.45 -0.17 -16.80
C GLU A 277 19.27 -0.24 -17.77
N LEU A 278 18.03 -0.13 -17.28
CA LEU A 278 16.83 -0.05 -18.11
C LEU A 278 16.90 1.11 -19.11
N HIS A 279 17.18 2.33 -18.63
CA HIS A 279 17.29 3.51 -19.47
C HIS A 279 18.36 3.33 -20.56
N LYS A 280 19.54 2.83 -20.18
CA LYS A 280 20.64 2.56 -21.14
C LYS A 280 20.25 1.56 -22.21
N VAL A 281 19.57 0.47 -21.86
CA VAL A 281 19.15 -0.57 -22.78
C VAL A 281 18.10 -0.04 -23.74
N ILE A 282 17.14 0.75 -23.27
CA ILE A 282 16.12 1.37 -24.13
C ILE A 282 16.76 2.30 -25.17
N GLU A 283 17.67 3.18 -24.74
CA GLU A 283 18.40 4.09 -25.65
C GLU A 283 19.23 3.32 -26.68
N GLN A 284 19.91 2.26 -26.25
CA GLN A 284 20.72 1.41 -27.13
C GLN A 284 19.85 0.70 -28.18
N ALA A 285 18.72 0.15 -27.78
CA ALA A 285 17.78 -0.53 -28.68
C ALA A 285 17.25 0.41 -29.79
N VAL A 286 16.92 1.65 -29.45
CA VAL A 286 16.52 2.69 -30.39
C VAL A 286 17.65 3.02 -31.35
N LYS A 287 18.87 3.21 -30.82
CA LYS A 287 20.06 3.51 -31.61
C LYS A 287 20.37 2.38 -32.61
N GLU A 288 20.27 1.13 -32.18
CA GLU A 288 20.51 -0.04 -33.03
C GLU A 288 19.49 -0.18 -34.14
N GLU A 289 18.18 0.01 -33.85
CA GLU A 289 17.15 -0.04 -34.88
C GLU A 289 17.32 1.07 -35.88
N ASN A 290 17.57 2.31 -35.45
CA ASN A 290 17.82 3.44 -36.34
C ASN A 290 19.06 3.21 -37.21
N ALA A 291 20.17 2.72 -36.68
CA ALA A 291 21.40 2.46 -37.40
C ALA A 291 21.28 1.29 -38.40
N SER A 292 20.36 0.36 -38.18
CA SER A 292 20.11 -0.79 -39.10
C SER A 292 19.19 -0.46 -40.26
N ARG A 293 18.71 0.77 -40.36
CA ARG A 293 17.74 1.23 -41.36
C ARG A 293 18.31 2.36 -42.26
N ASP A 294 17.50 2.82 -43.18
CA ASP A 294 17.87 3.92 -44.08
C ASP A 294 18.04 5.23 -43.27
N ALA A 295 19.23 5.78 -43.27
CA ALA A 295 19.57 7.00 -42.52
C ALA A 295 18.82 8.26 -43.04
N SER A 296 18.25 8.23 -44.25
CA SER A 296 17.44 9.31 -44.81
C SER A 296 16.01 9.34 -44.27
N GLU A 297 15.57 8.24 -43.65
CA GLU A 297 14.22 8.11 -43.06
C GLU A 297 14.16 8.71 -41.67
N PRO A 298 12.97 9.20 -41.23
CA PRO A 298 12.79 9.70 -39.87
C PRO A 298 13.12 8.64 -38.82
N GLN A 299 13.94 9.03 -37.85
CA GLN A 299 14.40 8.17 -36.76
C GLN A 299 13.30 7.91 -35.75
N ILE A 300 13.33 6.73 -35.11
CA ILE A 300 12.48 6.42 -33.94
C ILE A 300 12.88 7.34 -32.79
N LYS A 301 11.85 7.82 -32.07
CA LYS A 301 11.96 8.49 -30.78
C LYS A 301 11.40 7.59 -29.69
N VAL A 302 11.95 7.68 -28.51
CA VAL A 302 11.43 6.99 -27.33
C VAL A 302 11.10 8.01 -26.24
N GLN A 303 10.00 7.74 -25.55
CA GLN A 303 9.58 8.44 -24.33
C GLN A 303 9.50 7.41 -23.22
N ILE A 304 10.08 7.72 -22.08
CA ILE A 304 10.04 6.89 -20.85
C ILE A 304 9.29 7.71 -19.81
N GLU A 305 8.11 7.25 -19.42
CA GLU A 305 7.27 7.90 -18.41
C GLU A 305 7.25 7.08 -17.14
N GLY A 306 7.57 7.69 -16.01
CA GLY A 306 7.36 7.09 -14.69
C GLY A 306 5.86 6.87 -14.44
N ARG A 307 5.50 5.64 -14.02
CA ARG A 307 4.13 5.23 -13.67
C ARG A 307 3.99 4.90 -12.19
N GLY A 308 5.01 5.14 -11.41
CA GLY A 308 5.05 4.99 -9.97
C GLY A 308 6.46 4.71 -9.48
N VAL A 309 6.77 5.29 -8.31
CA VAL A 309 8.04 5.11 -7.61
C VAL A 309 7.74 4.87 -6.14
N ARG A 310 7.93 3.63 -5.69
CA ARG A 310 7.87 3.27 -4.27
C ARG A 310 9.29 3.06 -3.78
N PRO A 311 9.75 3.77 -2.74
CA PRO A 311 11.10 3.61 -2.24
C PRO A 311 11.29 2.24 -1.56
N ALA A 312 12.49 1.68 -1.66
CA ALA A 312 12.91 0.56 -0.83
C ALA A 312 13.37 1.06 0.54
N GLY A 313 13.32 0.18 1.54
CA GLY A 313 13.86 0.51 2.86
C GLY A 313 13.84 -0.68 3.80
N ALA A 314 14.62 -0.56 4.85
CA ALA A 314 14.67 -1.56 5.91
C ALA A 314 14.95 -0.90 7.25
N GLN A 315 14.48 -1.50 8.31
CA GLN A 315 14.82 -1.16 9.68
C GLN A 315 15.23 -2.44 10.42
N PRO A 316 15.95 -2.33 11.56
CA PRO A 316 16.37 -3.50 12.32
C PRO A 316 15.15 -4.33 12.75
N LYS A 317 15.18 -5.64 12.54
CA LYS A 317 14.08 -6.53 12.94
C LYS A 317 13.82 -6.56 14.45
N ASP A 318 14.76 -6.09 15.25
CA ASP A 318 14.66 -5.99 16.70
C ASP A 318 14.44 -4.54 17.19
N CYS A 319 14.05 -3.62 16.28
CA CYS A 319 13.70 -2.25 16.66
C CYS A 319 12.45 -2.20 17.54
N ALA A 320 12.22 -1.06 18.17
CA ALA A 320 11.19 -0.89 19.20
C ALA A 320 9.78 -1.18 18.69
N ILE A 321 9.44 -0.70 17.49
CA ILE A 321 8.09 -0.90 16.90
C ILE A 321 7.80 -2.38 16.60
N VAL A 322 8.79 -3.13 16.10
CA VAL A 322 8.68 -4.56 15.84
C VAL A 322 8.52 -5.35 17.13
N LYS A 323 9.34 -5.04 18.15
CA LYS A 323 9.19 -5.65 19.50
C LYS A 323 7.82 -5.37 20.12
N ALA A 324 7.29 -4.17 19.94
CA ALA A 324 5.96 -3.82 20.42
C ALA A 324 4.86 -4.64 19.71
N ALA A 325 4.97 -4.82 18.38
CA ALA A 325 4.03 -5.64 17.61
C ALA A 325 4.06 -7.11 18.04
N PHE A 326 5.24 -7.69 18.20
CA PHE A 326 5.40 -9.05 18.72
C PHE A 326 4.79 -9.18 20.12
N ARG A 327 5.09 -8.22 21.00
CA ARG A 327 4.53 -8.21 22.35
C ARG A 327 3.02 -8.10 22.38
N ALA A 328 2.43 -7.28 21.52
CA ALA A 328 0.97 -7.15 21.42
C ALA A 328 0.31 -8.48 21.01
N ALA A 329 0.87 -9.19 20.02
CA ALA A 329 0.41 -10.51 19.59
C ALA A 329 0.53 -11.56 20.71
N GLU A 330 1.71 -11.67 21.34
CA GLU A 330 1.97 -12.61 22.44
C GLU A 330 1.01 -12.43 23.63
N LEU A 331 0.63 -11.19 23.95
CA LEU A 331 -0.30 -10.88 25.04
C LEU A 331 -1.70 -11.51 24.80
N LEU A 332 -2.07 -11.73 23.54
CA LEU A 332 -3.34 -12.35 23.15
C LEU A 332 -3.19 -13.85 22.82
N GLY A 333 -1.99 -14.41 22.97
CA GLY A 333 -1.71 -15.80 22.58
C GLY A 333 -1.63 -16.01 21.07
N ILE A 334 -1.49 -14.93 20.28
CA ILE A 334 -1.23 -14.98 18.85
C ILE A 334 0.27 -15.22 18.67
N GLU A 335 0.64 -16.21 17.85
CA GLU A 335 2.04 -16.44 17.50
C GLU A 335 2.51 -15.39 16.49
N PRO A 336 3.45 -14.49 16.85
CA PRO A 336 3.94 -13.48 15.95
C PRO A 336 4.97 -14.06 14.99
N GLU A 337 4.91 -13.63 13.72
CA GLU A 337 5.89 -14.04 12.72
C GLU A 337 6.36 -12.88 11.84
N TYR A 338 7.63 -12.93 11.45
CA TYR A 338 8.15 -12.01 10.46
C TYR A 338 7.60 -12.35 9.07
N ARG A 339 7.11 -11.34 8.39
CA ARG A 339 6.76 -11.40 6.98
C ARG A 339 7.69 -10.49 6.18
N TYR A 340 7.97 -10.89 4.95
CA TYR A 340 8.93 -10.25 4.07
C TYR A 340 8.28 -9.98 2.72
N GLU A 341 8.98 -9.22 1.88
CA GLU A 341 8.67 -9.06 0.47
C GLU A 341 7.33 -8.36 0.19
N SER A 342 7.03 -7.31 0.95
CA SER A 342 5.84 -6.50 0.74
C SER A 342 6.17 -5.07 0.34
N SER A 343 5.30 -4.47 -0.44
CA SER A 343 5.33 -3.07 -0.85
C SER A 343 3.98 -2.46 -0.48
N THR A 344 3.94 -1.76 0.64
CA THR A 344 2.74 -1.18 1.24
C THR A 344 2.96 0.28 1.63
N ASP A 345 1.98 0.88 2.25
CA ASP A 345 2.07 2.25 2.80
C ASP A 345 3.26 2.47 3.72
N ALA A 346 3.71 1.42 4.45
CA ALA A 346 4.88 1.50 5.31
C ALA A 346 6.19 1.81 4.58
N ASN A 347 6.25 1.62 3.24
CA ASN A 347 7.44 1.96 2.44
C ASN A 347 7.87 3.41 2.64
N ILE A 348 6.93 4.33 2.66
CA ILE A 348 7.24 5.76 2.75
C ILE A 348 7.90 6.12 4.09
N PRO A 349 7.28 5.89 5.26
CA PRO A 349 7.93 6.21 6.53
C PRO A 349 9.22 5.42 6.77
N ILE A 350 9.29 4.13 6.39
CA ILE A 350 10.54 3.34 6.50
C ILE A 350 11.67 4.01 5.73
N SER A 351 11.45 4.43 4.48
CA SER A 351 12.47 5.08 3.66
C SER A 351 12.93 6.43 4.23
N MET A 352 12.07 7.10 5.02
CA MET A 352 12.37 8.35 5.71
C MET A 352 13.01 8.13 7.10
N GLY A 353 13.25 6.88 7.50
CA GLY A 353 13.79 6.54 8.81
C GLY A 353 12.80 6.77 9.97
N ILE A 354 11.50 6.77 9.68
CA ILE A 354 10.43 6.82 10.68
C ILE A 354 10.05 5.37 11.01
N PRO A 355 9.99 4.98 12.31
CA PRO A 355 9.55 3.66 12.70
C PRO A 355 8.19 3.30 12.09
N ALA A 356 8.14 2.24 11.28
CA ALA A 356 6.90 1.83 10.63
C ALA A 356 6.85 0.31 10.40
N ILE A 357 5.65 -0.25 10.43
CA ILE A 357 5.39 -1.67 10.15
C ILE A 357 4.04 -1.83 9.45
N THR A 358 3.89 -2.95 8.76
CA THR A 358 2.59 -3.45 8.34
C THR A 358 2.25 -4.70 9.15
N VAL A 359 1.01 -4.77 9.62
CA VAL A 359 0.47 -5.87 10.43
C VAL A 359 -0.70 -6.53 9.73
N GLY A 360 -1.03 -7.76 10.13
CA GLY A 360 -2.10 -8.53 9.50
C GLY A 360 -3.49 -8.17 10.00
N ARG A 361 -4.50 -8.46 9.23
CA ARG A 361 -5.92 -8.36 9.58
C ARG A 361 -6.35 -9.55 10.45
N GLY A 362 -7.49 -9.41 11.12
CA GLY A 362 -8.15 -10.52 11.82
C GLY A 362 -9.08 -11.32 10.91
N GLY A 363 -9.48 -12.51 11.34
CA GLY A 363 -10.33 -13.40 10.58
C GLY A 363 -9.56 -14.32 9.61
N GLU A 364 -10.31 -14.98 8.73
CA GLU A 364 -9.76 -15.79 7.63
C GLU A 364 -10.16 -15.16 6.29
N GLU A 365 -9.24 -15.17 5.35
CA GLU A 365 -9.42 -14.54 4.04
C GLU A 365 -8.64 -15.26 2.95
N ASP A 366 -9.06 -15.10 1.70
CA ASP A 366 -8.32 -15.54 0.51
C ASP A 366 -8.89 -14.88 -0.76
N GLY A 367 -8.19 -15.10 -1.87
CA GLY A 367 -8.61 -14.61 -3.18
C GLY A 367 -8.39 -13.13 -3.41
N ILE A 368 -7.51 -12.48 -2.65
CA ILE A 368 -7.16 -11.06 -2.81
C ILE A 368 -6.84 -10.74 -4.28
N HIS A 369 -7.26 -9.58 -4.76
CA HIS A 369 -7.15 -9.12 -6.15
C HIS A 369 -7.92 -9.98 -7.17
N THR A 370 -8.89 -10.79 -6.72
CA THR A 370 -9.79 -11.53 -7.62
C THR A 370 -11.27 -11.25 -7.32
N LEU A 371 -12.15 -11.50 -8.30
CA LEU A 371 -13.59 -11.39 -8.10
C LEU A 371 -14.17 -12.46 -7.15
N GLN A 372 -13.35 -13.38 -6.66
CA GLN A 372 -13.70 -14.45 -5.71
C GLN A 372 -13.14 -14.19 -4.32
N GLU A 373 -12.68 -12.99 -4.06
CA GLU A 373 -12.20 -12.57 -2.75
C GLU A 373 -13.27 -12.78 -1.68
N TRP A 374 -12.88 -13.37 -0.55
CA TRP A 374 -13.79 -13.68 0.54
C TRP A 374 -13.16 -13.44 1.92
N TYR A 375 -14.05 -13.16 2.86
CA TYR A 375 -13.76 -12.95 4.27
C TYR A 375 -14.66 -13.84 5.15
N GLU A 376 -14.06 -14.45 6.18
CA GLU A 376 -14.75 -15.20 7.22
C GLU A 376 -14.39 -14.61 8.59
N PRO A 377 -15.38 -14.11 9.38
CA PRO A 377 -15.13 -13.47 10.67
C PRO A 377 -14.84 -14.51 11.77
N LYS A 378 -13.83 -15.34 11.55
CA LYS A 378 -13.41 -16.36 12.51
C LYS A 378 -12.36 -15.78 13.43
N GLU A 379 -12.71 -15.59 14.72
CA GLU A 379 -11.85 -14.93 15.71
C GLU A 379 -11.31 -13.57 15.22
N ALA A 380 -12.08 -12.88 14.37
CA ALA A 380 -11.63 -11.65 13.70
C ALA A 380 -11.33 -10.53 14.72
N TRP A 381 -11.98 -10.53 15.87
CA TRP A 381 -11.69 -9.60 16.97
C TRP A 381 -10.22 -9.61 17.43
N LEU A 382 -9.45 -10.65 17.12
CA LEU A 382 -8.03 -10.73 17.49
C LEU A 382 -7.17 -9.69 16.77
N GLY A 383 -7.53 -9.33 15.53
CA GLY A 383 -6.85 -8.26 14.78
C GLY A 383 -6.92 -6.91 15.52
N PRO A 384 -8.12 -6.33 15.68
CA PRO A 384 -8.27 -5.04 16.36
C PRO A 384 -7.88 -5.07 17.84
N GLN A 385 -7.95 -6.23 18.54
CA GLN A 385 -7.41 -6.35 19.90
C GLN A 385 -5.88 -6.23 19.92
N ARG A 386 -5.18 -6.88 18.97
CA ARG A 386 -3.74 -6.75 18.80
C ARG A 386 -3.36 -5.31 18.46
N ASP A 387 -4.10 -4.66 17.55
CA ASP A 387 -3.83 -3.28 17.15
C ASP A 387 -4.04 -2.30 18.31
N LEU A 388 -5.09 -2.49 19.11
CA LEU A 388 -5.30 -1.71 20.33
C LEU A 388 -4.09 -1.80 21.27
N LEU A 389 -3.62 -3.02 21.56
CA LEU A 389 -2.47 -3.24 22.45
C LEU A 389 -1.18 -2.65 21.84
N LEU A 390 -1.00 -2.79 20.53
CA LEU A 390 0.13 -2.23 19.82
C LEU A 390 0.15 -0.70 19.94
N MET A 391 -0.99 -0.04 19.67
CA MET A 391 -1.09 1.42 19.78
C MET A 391 -0.82 1.92 21.20
N ILE A 392 -1.30 1.20 22.22
CA ILE A 392 -1.02 1.51 23.64
C ILE A 392 0.49 1.36 23.94
N LEU A 393 1.12 0.29 23.45
CA LEU A 393 2.56 0.07 23.67
C LEU A 393 3.40 1.14 22.98
N LEU A 394 3.02 1.57 21.78
CA LEU A 394 3.78 2.57 21.02
C LEU A 394 3.63 3.98 21.60
N ALA A 395 2.40 4.40 21.87
CA ALA A 395 2.11 5.75 22.35
C ALA A 395 2.28 5.92 23.88
N GLY A 396 2.37 4.81 24.61
CA GLY A 396 2.32 4.79 26.06
C GLY A 396 0.91 5.07 26.62
N ALA A 397 0.62 4.64 27.83
CA ALA A 397 -0.63 4.96 28.50
C ALA A 397 -0.39 5.21 29.99
N GLU A 398 -1.04 6.24 30.52
CA GLU A 398 -0.85 6.67 31.92
C GLU A 398 -1.20 5.56 32.91
N GLY A 399 -0.28 5.28 33.84
CA GLY A 399 -0.46 4.22 34.83
C GLY A 399 -0.37 2.79 34.27
N VAL A 400 -0.06 2.61 33.00
CA VAL A 400 0.01 1.32 32.31
C VAL A 400 1.41 1.02 31.80
N CYS A 401 1.93 1.83 30.88
CA CYS A 401 3.27 1.66 30.30
C CYS A 401 3.83 2.98 29.73
N GLU A 402 5.16 3.05 29.70
CA GLU A 402 5.86 4.10 28.96
C GLU A 402 5.78 3.82 27.45
N PRO A 403 5.88 4.86 26.61
CA PRO A 403 5.92 4.68 25.16
C PRO A 403 7.15 3.89 24.73
N ALA A 404 6.96 2.95 23.80
CA ALA A 404 8.06 2.22 23.19
C ALA A 404 8.81 3.04 22.12
N ILE A 405 8.17 4.09 21.63
CA ILE A 405 8.70 5.01 20.60
C ILE A 405 9.00 6.37 21.25
N GLU A 406 10.13 6.96 20.89
CA GLU A 406 10.47 8.32 21.31
C GLU A 406 9.70 9.35 20.49
N LYS A 407 9.27 10.42 21.15
CA LYS A 407 8.73 11.59 20.48
C LYS A 407 9.86 12.33 19.78
N ARG A 408 9.70 12.62 18.51
CA ARG A 408 10.71 13.30 17.66
C ARG A 408 10.60 14.81 17.72
#